data_a04faf118bff12362705d9b10102cdb8
#
_entry.id   a04faf118bff12362705d9b10102cdb8
#
_cell.length_a   1.000
_cell.length_b   1.000
_cell.length_c   1.000
_cell.angle_alpha   90.00
_cell.angle_beta   90.00
_cell.angle_gamma   90.00
#
_symmetry.space_group_name_H-M   'P 1'
#
loop_
_entity.id
_entity.type
_entity.pdbx_description
1 polymer ?
#
loop_
_entity_poly.entity_id
_entity_poly.type
_entity_poly.pdbx_seq_one_letter_code
_entity_poly.pdbx_strand_id
1 'polypeptide(L)'
;MDNGWAKRFGSAAIAAFLAAGCSGSMGSSGHGGHMAMAQGGSPNGANGATSVTKAAELRSSLNYLLGEHILLASSATGAALAGREAQFKAAAAALDGNSVDISKAIGSVYGQGAQDAFLPLWRRHIGFAVDYTIGVATKDKAKQVKAVTDLVQYTQDFGAFLASANPNLPKDAVAELVKTHVLTLKDVIDAQAAGDQAKAFTATRTAYAHMGMIADPLAGAIVKQFPDKFPGSTMSAAAGLRSTLTMAFQEHTYLAARATGAALGGRDPEFKAAAAALDANGVDISKAIGSVYGQGAQDAFLPLWRRHIGFVVDYTVGVATKDQMKQQKAVQDLVGYSQDFGAFLASANPNLPKDVVAGLVKDHILTLKPVIDAQSAGDQPKVYTMLRSATGHMRMIADPLAEAIVKQFPQKFGA
;
A
#
# COMPACT_ATOMS: atom_id res chain seq x y z
N MET A 1 -4.74 -31.90 8.95
CA MET A 1 -4.13 -31.51 7.67
C MET A 1 -2.62 -31.47 7.90
N ASP A 2 -1.91 -32.28 7.19
CA ASP A 2 -0.47 -32.53 7.42
C ASP A 2 0.33 -31.28 7.03
N ASN A 3 1.04 -30.69 7.99
CA ASN A 3 1.85 -29.46 7.80
C ASN A 3 3.16 -29.76 7.05
N GLY A 4 3.10 -30.59 6.01
CA GLY A 4 4.27 -31.04 5.25
C GLY A 4 5.08 -29.95 4.55
N TRP A 5 4.53 -28.74 4.39
CA TRP A 5 5.24 -27.62 3.79
C TRP A 5 6.35 -27.05 4.69
N ALA A 6 6.13 -26.98 6.00
CA ALA A 6 7.14 -26.46 6.95
C ALA A 6 8.41 -27.33 6.97
N LYS A 7 8.28 -28.64 6.70
CA LYS A 7 9.42 -29.55 6.53
C LYS A 7 10.12 -29.39 5.18
N ARG A 8 9.43 -28.84 4.15
CA ARG A 8 9.98 -28.59 2.82
C ARG A 8 10.71 -27.25 2.72
N PHE A 9 10.43 -26.32 3.62
CA PHE A 9 11.14 -25.03 3.75
C PHE A 9 12.30 -25.14 4.77
N GLY A 10 13.06 -26.25 4.74
CA GLY A 10 14.31 -26.35 5.48
C GLY A 10 15.27 -25.20 5.09
N SER A 11 16.28 -24.97 5.93
CA SER A 11 17.27 -23.87 5.91
C SER A 11 17.75 -23.37 4.53
N ALA A 12 17.61 -24.15 3.47
CA ALA A 12 17.97 -23.78 2.10
C ALA A 12 17.02 -22.72 1.46
N ALA A 13 15.73 -22.70 1.81
CA ALA A 13 14.79 -21.72 1.27
C ALA A 13 14.95 -20.34 1.96
N ILE A 14 15.42 -20.34 3.21
CA ILE A 14 15.73 -19.12 3.98
C ILE A 14 17.02 -18.48 3.42
N ALA A 15 18.01 -19.27 3.03
CA ALA A 15 19.22 -18.78 2.37
C ALA A 15 18.91 -18.15 1.00
N ALA A 16 17.91 -18.66 0.27
CA ALA A 16 17.45 -18.05 -0.99
C ALA A 16 16.77 -16.70 -0.78
N PHE A 17 16.13 -16.47 0.38
CA PHE A 17 15.53 -15.18 0.73
C PHE A 17 16.59 -14.08 0.95
N LEU A 18 17.77 -14.46 1.46
CA LEU A 18 18.90 -13.56 1.66
C LEU A 18 19.86 -13.51 0.45
N ALA A 19 19.91 -14.58 -0.38
CA ALA A 19 20.82 -14.67 -1.53
C ALA A 19 20.23 -14.15 -2.87
N ALA A 20 18.91 -13.96 -2.98
CA ALA A 20 18.28 -13.41 -4.17
C ALA A 20 18.64 -11.93 -4.44
N GLY A 21 19.40 -11.30 -3.54
CA GLY A 21 19.93 -9.95 -3.70
C GLY A 21 21.20 -9.84 -4.55
N CYS A 22 21.80 -10.93 -5.02
CA CYS A 22 23.13 -10.92 -5.65
C CYS A 22 23.21 -11.58 -7.04
N SER A 23 22.20 -11.49 -7.89
CA SER A 23 22.42 -11.65 -9.35
C SER A 23 21.12 -11.48 -10.13
N GLY A 24 21.01 -10.38 -10.81
CA GLY A 24 19.93 -10.13 -11.76
C GLY A 24 19.96 -8.71 -12.28
N SER A 25 21.01 -8.34 -13.04
CA SER A 25 20.92 -7.21 -13.94
C SER A 25 19.92 -7.58 -15.03
N MET A 26 18.67 -7.20 -14.88
CA MET A 26 17.73 -7.17 -16.00
C MET A 26 17.53 -5.72 -16.40
N GLY A 27 17.86 -5.48 -17.68
CA GLY A 27 17.79 -4.18 -18.32
C GLY A 27 16.41 -3.55 -18.14
N SER A 28 16.42 -2.33 -17.68
CA SER A 28 15.25 -1.46 -17.67
C SER A 28 14.93 -1.08 -19.12
N SER A 29 13.94 -1.73 -19.73
CA SER A 29 13.26 -1.14 -20.88
C SER A 29 12.40 0.00 -20.35
N GLY A 30 12.93 1.20 -20.46
CA GLY A 30 12.23 2.43 -20.16
C GLY A 30 11.03 2.61 -21.09
N HIS A 31 9.85 2.67 -20.51
CA HIS A 31 8.72 3.37 -21.08
C HIS A 31 8.42 4.55 -20.16
N GLY A 32 9.30 5.53 -20.23
CA GLY A 32 9.11 6.87 -19.69
C GLY A 32 8.29 7.70 -20.67
N GLY A 33 7.00 7.60 -20.61
CA GLY A 33 6.10 8.61 -21.15
C GLY A 33 5.91 9.69 -20.10
N HIS A 34 6.89 10.55 -19.91
CA HIS A 34 6.68 11.81 -19.21
C HIS A 34 5.81 12.72 -20.08
N MET A 35 4.52 12.79 -19.80
CA MET A 35 3.77 13.98 -20.14
C MET A 35 4.28 15.11 -19.25
N ALA A 36 5.10 15.97 -19.81
CA ALA A 36 5.49 17.22 -19.19
C ALA A 36 4.23 18.07 -19.01
N MET A 37 3.72 18.13 -17.78
CA MET A 37 2.84 19.22 -17.38
C MET A 37 3.69 20.49 -17.43
N ALA A 38 3.26 21.42 -18.25
CA ALA A 38 3.88 22.72 -18.40
C ALA A 38 4.11 23.35 -17.03
N GLN A 39 5.38 23.60 -16.69
CA GLN A 39 5.75 24.46 -15.57
C GLN A 39 5.36 25.89 -15.93
N GLY A 40 4.14 26.27 -15.54
CA GLY A 40 3.76 27.67 -15.45
C GLY A 40 4.53 28.30 -14.31
N GLY A 41 5.37 29.27 -14.64
CA GLY A 41 6.17 30.03 -13.68
C GLY A 41 5.32 30.60 -12.56
N SER A 42 5.82 30.53 -11.34
CA SER A 42 5.28 31.21 -10.17
C SER A 42 5.38 32.71 -10.34
N PRO A 43 4.28 33.44 -10.13
CA PRO A 43 4.37 34.79 -9.61
C PRO A 43 4.35 34.69 -8.07
N ASN A 44 5.30 35.32 -7.42
CA ASN A 44 5.22 35.67 -6.00
C ASN A 44 3.89 36.42 -5.71
N GLY A 45 3.10 35.89 -4.79
CA GLY A 45 1.96 36.59 -4.25
C GLY A 45 0.78 35.67 -3.91
N ALA A 46 0.50 35.56 -2.65
CA ALA A 46 -0.56 34.88 -1.94
C ALA A 46 -0.24 33.41 -1.57
N ASN A 47 0.00 33.18 -0.26
CA ASN A 47 0.10 31.87 0.38
C ASN A 47 -1.26 31.13 0.31
N GLY A 48 -1.62 30.61 -0.86
CA GLY A 48 -2.75 29.71 -1.01
C GLY A 48 -2.39 28.32 -0.44
N ALA A 49 -3.33 27.71 0.27
CA ALA A 49 -3.18 26.32 0.70
C ALA A 49 -2.92 25.41 -0.51
N THR A 50 -1.96 24.49 -0.40
CA THR A 50 -1.63 23.52 -1.45
C THR A 50 -1.16 22.20 -0.86
N SER A 51 -1.52 21.09 -1.50
CA SER A 51 -1.07 19.74 -1.18
C SER A 51 0.17 19.31 -1.98
N VAL A 52 0.66 20.13 -2.92
CA VAL A 52 1.75 19.77 -3.84
C VAL A 52 3.13 20.29 -3.40
N THR A 53 3.32 20.59 -2.11
CA THR A 53 4.64 20.94 -1.57
C THR A 53 5.56 19.71 -1.53
N LYS A 54 6.88 19.92 -1.59
CA LYS A 54 7.85 18.82 -1.44
C LYS A 54 7.76 18.11 -0.09
N ALA A 55 7.40 18.85 0.97
CA ALA A 55 7.14 18.26 2.28
C ALA A 55 5.91 17.33 2.27
N ALA A 56 4.80 17.75 1.65
CA ALA A 56 3.61 16.93 1.51
C ALA A 56 3.87 15.70 0.64
N GLU A 57 4.65 15.84 -0.44
CA GLU A 57 5.06 14.73 -1.29
C GLU A 57 5.92 13.70 -0.55
N LEU A 58 6.90 14.15 0.25
CA LEU A 58 7.71 13.27 1.08
C LEU A 58 6.83 12.47 2.05
N ARG A 59 5.92 13.15 2.78
CA ARG A 59 4.98 12.49 3.69
C ARG A 59 4.14 11.44 2.97
N SER A 60 3.49 11.79 1.87
CA SER A 60 2.67 10.88 1.07
C SER A 60 3.47 9.69 0.52
N SER A 61 4.71 9.93 0.07
CA SER A 61 5.60 8.88 -0.45
C SER A 61 6.04 7.90 0.63
N LEU A 62 6.38 8.37 1.83
CA LEU A 62 6.71 7.50 2.97
C LEU A 62 5.49 6.68 3.42
N ASN A 63 4.31 7.30 3.51
CA ASN A 63 3.06 6.60 3.80
C ASN A 63 2.79 5.49 2.78
N TYR A 64 2.97 5.78 1.48
CA TYR A 64 2.81 4.80 0.41
C TYR A 64 3.78 3.62 0.55
N LEU A 65 5.08 3.89 0.71
CA LEU A 65 6.11 2.85 0.77
C LEU A 65 5.98 1.97 2.02
N LEU A 66 5.74 2.57 3.18
CA LEU A 66 5.57 1.82 4.42
C LEU A 66 4.22 1.10 4.46
N GLY A 67 3.16 1.69 3.90
CA GLY A 67 1.88 1.00 3.70
C GLY A 67 2.01 -0.23 2.81
N GLU A 68 2.71 -0.13 1.67
CA GLU A 68 2.97 -1.27 0.80
C GLU A 68 3.74 -2.39 1.51
N HIS A 69 4.72 -2.02 2.36
CA HIS A 69 5.50 -2.98 3.15
C HIS A 69 4.60 -3.93 3.96
N ILE A 70 3.67 -3.39 4.72
CA ILE A 70 2.80 -4.23 5.59
C ILE A 70 1.80 -5.06 4.78
N LEU A 71 1.27 -4.54 3.67
CA LEU A 71 0.34 -5.26 2.81
C LEU A 71 1.03 -6.45 2.13
N LEU A 72 2.27 -6.27 1.67
CA LEU A 72 3.08 -7.34 1.09
C LEU A 72 3.52 -8.36 2.15
N ALA A 73 3.92 -7.91 3.35
CA ALA A 73 4.26 -8.79 4.47
C ALA A 73 3.07 -9.67 4.87
N SER A 74 1.87 -9.08 5.03
CA SER A 74 0.62 -9.83 5.30
C SER A 74 0.31 -10.84 4.19
N SER A 75 0.55 -10.48 2.92
CA SER A 75 0.34 -11.39 1.80
C SER A 75 1.33 -12.55 1.81
N ALA A 76 2.59 -12.29 2.12
CA ALA A 76 3.64 -13.33 2.19
C ALA A 76 3.39 -14.30 3.35
N THR A 77 3.15 -13.79 4.56
CA THR A 77 2.90 -14.62 5.75
C THR A 77 1.63 -15.46 5.60
N GLY A 78 0.55 -14.88 5.08
CA GLY A 78 -0.70 -15.62 4.84
C GLY A 78 -0.56 -16.69 3.75
N ALA A 79 0.22 -16.45 2.71
CA ALA A 79 0.52 -17.46 1.69
C ALA A 79 1.39 -18.59 2.25
N ALA A 80 2.41 -18.25 3.06
CA ALA A 80 3.27 -19.21 3.73
C ALA A 80 2.48 -20.14 4.66
N LEU A 81 1.67 -19.57 5.56
CA LEU A 81 0.85 -20.31 6.52
C LEU A 81 -0.21 -21.20 5.83
N ALA A 82 -0.69 -20.79 4.67
CA ALA A 82 -1.65 -21.57 3.87
C ALA A 82 -0.99 -22.57 2.91
N GLY A 83 0.34 -22.69 2.91
CA GLY A 83 1.08 -23.62 2.02
C GLY A 83 1.05 -23.23 0.54
N ARG A 84 0.76 -21.97 0.21
CA ARG A 84 0.72 -21.46 -1.17
C ARG A 84 2.11 -20.97 -1.61
N GLU A 85 3.00 -21.92 -1.88
CA GLU A 85 4.42 -21.69 -2.11
C GLU A 85 4.70 -20.67 -3.23
N ALA A 86 4.06 -20.80 -4.40
CA ALA A 86 4.27 -19.89 -5.52
C ALA A 86 3.85 -18.46 -5.16
N GLN A 87 2.71 -18.30 -4.48
CA GLN A 87 2.25 -17.01 -4.00
C GLN A 87 3.17 -16.43 -2.93
N PHE A 88 3.65 -17.26 -1.99
CA PHE A 88 4.63 -16.84 -0.98
C PHE A 88 5.91 -16.29 -1.62
N LYS A 89 6.51 -17.04 -2.55
CA LYS A 89 7.74 -16.61 -3.25
C LYS A 89 7.54 -15.28 -3.98
N ALA A 90 6.43 -15.13 -4.67
CA ALA A 90 6.14 -13.90 -5.40
C ALA A 90 5.86 -12.69 -4.47
N ALA A 91 5.10 -12.89 -3.40
CA ALA A 91 4.86 -11.86 -2.39
C ALA A 91 6.15 -11.43 -1.67
N ALA A 92 7.00 -12.40 -1.32
CA ALA A 92 8.29 -12.16 -0.70
C ALA A 92 9.24 -11.39 -1.62
N ALA A 93 9.28 -11.73 -2.91
CA ALA A 93 10.07 -10.99 -3.89
C ALA A 93 9.57 -9.55 -4.07
N ALA A 94 8.25 -9.34 -4.07
CA ALA A 94 7.67 -7.99 -4.11
C ALA A 94 7.99 -7.20 -2.83
N LEU A 95 7.96 -7.85 -1.65
CA LEU A 95 8.34 -7.24 -0.37
C LEU A 95 9.83 -6.84 -0.35
N ASP A 96 10.71 -7.65 -0.93
CA ASP A 96 12.11 -7.29 -1.08
C ASP A 96 12.29 -6.12 -2.06
N GLY A 97 11.55 -6.11 -3.18
CA GLY A 97 11.50 -4.97 -4.10
C GLY A 97 11.07 -3.67 -3.41
N ASN A 98 10.03 -3.73 -2.56
CA ASN A 98 9.62 -2.59 -1.72
C ASN A 98 10.74 -2.17 -0.74
N SER A 99 11.45 -3.13 -0.14
CA SER A 99 12.60 -2.84 0.75
C SER A 99 13.69 -2.06 0.03
N VAL A 100 13.99 -2.43 -1.23
CA VAL A 100 14.92 -1.70 -2.09
C VAL A 100 14.41 -0.28 -2.39
N ASP A 101 13.12 -0.11 -2.66
CA ASP A 101 12.54 1.21 -2.93
C ASP A 101 12.57 2.12 -1.70
N ILE A 102 12.28 1.58 -0.50
CA ILE A 102 12.45 2.31 0.76
C ILE A 102 13.92 2.71 0.96
N SER A 103 14.87 1.80 0.71
CA SER A 103 16.30 2.12 0.85
C SER A 103 16.76 3.22 -0.10
N LYS A 104 16.26 3.23 -1.35
CA LYS A 104 16.50 4.31 -2.31
C LYS A 104 15.91 5.64 -1.84
N ALA A 105 14.71 5.61 -1.24
CA ALA A 105 14.13 6.81 -0.65
C ALA A 105 15.01 7.37 0.49
N ILE A 106 15.55 6.52 1.36
CA ILE A 106 16.54 6.92 2.37
C ILE A 106 17.81 7.47 1.71
N GLY A 107 18.35 6.80 0.70
CA GLY A 107 19.51 7.25 -0.06
C GLY A 107 19.31 8.60 -0.73
N SER A 108 18.12 8.89 -1.24
CA SER A 108 17.79 10.17 -1.86
C SER A 108 17.84 11.35 -0.86
N VAL A 109 17.67 11.07 0.44
CA VAL A 109 17.72 12.08 1.51
C VAL A 109 19.11 12.18 2.11
N TYR A 110 19.71 11.05 2.48
CA TYR A 110 20.90 10.94 3.31
C TYR A 110 22.16 10.47 2.56
N GLY A 111 22.04 10.16 1.27
CA GLY A 111 23.15 9.69 0.42
C GLY A 111 23.31 8.16 0.40
N GLN A 112 24.22 7.70 -0.48
CA GLN A 112 24.42 6.28 -0.77
C GLN A 112 24.84 5.47 0.46
N GLY A 113 25.73 6.03 1.31
CA GLY A 113 26.16 5.33 2.53
C GLY A 113 25.02 5.01 3.49
N ALA A 114 24.03 5.89 3.62
CA ALA A 114 22.83 5.64 4.40
C ALA A 114 21.92 4.57 3.77
N GLN A 115 21.80 4.57 2.44
CA GLN A 115 21.09 3.54 1.70
C GLN A 115 21.70 2.16 1.94
N ASP A 116 23.04 2.05 1.82
CA ASP A 116 23.78 0.79 1.95
C ASP A 116 23.73 0.24 3.37
N ALA A 117 23.73 1.12 4.37
CA ALA A 117 23.57 0.73 5.78
C ALA A 117 22.12 0.35 6.14
N PHE A 118 21.14 1.04 5.57
CA PHE A 118 19.72 0.83 5.86
C PHE A 118 19.22 -0.52 5.37
N LEU A 119 19.51 -0.89 4.12
CA LEU A 119 18.89 -2.07 3.48
C LEU A 119 19.17 -3.40 4.21
N PRO A 120 20.40 -3.72 4.64
CA PRO A 120 20.65 -4.92 5.44
C PRO A 120 19.92 -4.90 6.79
N LEU A 121 19.91 -3.72 7.46
CA LEU A 121 19.19 -3.55 8.71
C LEU A 121 17.68 -3.77 8.51
N TRP A 122 17.10 -3.18 7.47
CA TRP A 122 15.69 -3.36 7.14
C TRP A 122 15.33 -4.81 6.84
N ARG A 123 16.11 -5.52 6.04
CA ARG A 123 15.91 -6.94 5.73
C ARG A 123 16.00 -7.85 6.96
N ARG A 124 16.81 -7.47 7.97
CA ARG A 124 16.95 -8.25 9.20
C ARG A 124 15.62 -8.43 9.94
N HIS A 125 14.78 -7.40 10.07
CA HIS A 125 13.50 -7.54 10.76
C HIS A 125 12.50 -8.40 9.96
N ILE A 126 12.55 -8.33 8.63
CA ILE A 126 11.75 -9.21 7.77
C ILE A 126 12.14 -10.68 8.03
N GLY A 127 13.44 -10.95 8.18
CA GLY A 127 13.95 -12.26 8.56
C GLY A 127 13.37 -12.78 9.90
N PHE A 128 13.31 -11.94 10.91
CA PHE A 128 12.71 -12.29 12.20
C PHE A 128 11.20 -12.52 12.11
N ALA A 129 10.47 -11.76 11.27
CA ALA A 129 9.05 -12.01 11.00
C ALA A 129 8.83 -13.34 10.28
N VAL A 130 9.73 -13.74 9.38
CA VAL A 130 9.75 -15.08 8.75
C VAL A 130 9.99 -16.15 9.81
N ASP A 131 10.96 -15.99 10.71
CA ASP A 131 11.24 -16.94 11.80
C ASP A 131 10.03 -17.09 12.72
N TYR A 132 9.35 -16.00 13.06
CA TYR A 132 8.10 -16.06 13.82
C TYR A 132 7.04 -16.88 13.07
N THR A 133 6.83 -16.60 11.78
CA THR A 133 5.86 -17.31 10.93
C THR A 133 6.15 -18.82 10.88
N ILE A 134 7.42 -19.21 10.73
CA ILE A 134 7.85 -20.61 10.76
C ILE A 134 7.56 -21.23 12.13
N GLY A 135 7.92 -20.53 13.23
CA GLY A 135 7.66 -20.99 14.59
C GLY A 135 6.17 -21.23 14.86
N VAL A 136 5.30 -20.36 14.32
CA VAL A 136 3.84 -20.54 14.41
C VAL A 136 3.39 -21.75 13.60
N ALA A 137 3.83 -21.87 12.35
CA ALA A 137 3.49 -22.96 11.45
C ALA A 137 3.92 -24.33 11.95
N THR A 138 5.09 -24.41 12.59
CA THR A 138 5.64 -25.65 13.16
C THR A 138 5.22 -25.89 14.61
N LYS A 139 4.49 -24.96 15.22
CA LYS A 139 4.13 -24.97 16.66
C LYS A 139 5.35 -24.97 17.58
N ASP A 140 6.47 -24.46 17.12
CA ASP A 140 7.71 -24.32 17.88
C ASP A 140 7.66 -23.04 18.73
N LYS A 141 7.31 -23.20 20.01
CA LYS A 141 7.21 -22.08 20.96
C LYS A 141 8.55 -21.40 21.24
N ALA A 142 9.65 -22.17 21.27
CA ALA A 142 10.98 -21.62 21.49
C ALA A 142 11.38 -20.67 20.34
N LYS A 143 11.13 -21.10 19.09
CA LYS A 143 11.37 -20.28 17.90
C LYS A 143 10.49 -19.02 17.89
N GLN A 144 9.19 -19.14 18.25
CA GLN A 144 8.30 -17.99 18.35
C GLN A 144 8.83 -16.96 19.37
N VAL A 145 9.19 -17.40 20.58
CA VAL A 145 9.72 -16.53 21.65
C VAL A 145 11.01 -15.87 21.19
N LYS A 146 11.95 -16.66 20.61
CA LYS A 146 13.22 -16.11 20.12
C LYS A 146 12.98 -15.03 19.04
N ALA A 147 12.13 -15.29 18.07
CA ALA A 147 11.84 -14.32 17.00
C ALA A 147 11.23 -13.01 17.54
N VAL A 148 10.33 -13.08 18.52
CA VAL A 148 9.77 -11.88 19.17
C VAL A 148 10.87 -11.14 19.95
N THR A 149 11.75 -11.85 20.66
CA THR A 149 12.87 -11.24 21.38
C THR A 149 13.81 -10.50 20.41
N ASP A 150 14.17 -11.16 19.29
CA ASP A 150 15.02 -10.58 18.25
C ASP A 150 14.37 -9.35 17.60
N LEU A 151 13.05 -9.39 17.36
CA LEU A 151 12.28 -8.25 16.84
C LEU A 151 12.24 -7.09 17.84
N VAL A 152 12.06 -7.35 19.13
CA VAL A 152 12.11 -6.31 20.18
C VAL A 152 13.50 -5.69 20.25
N GLN A 153 14.56 -6.50 20.22
CA GLN A 153 15.94 -5.96 20.19
C GLN A 153 16.17 -5.13 18.92
N TYR A 154 15.69 -5.59 17.78
CA TYR A 154 15.79 -4.85 16.52
C TYR A 154 15.20 -3.43 16.62
N THR A 155 14.10 -3.23 17.39
CA THR A 155 13.50 -1.90 17.52
C THR A 155 14.48 -0.89 18.12
N GLN A 156 15.32 -1.33 19.06
CA GLN A 156 16.35 -0.50 19.68
C GLN A 156 17.50 -0.19 18.71
N ASP A 157 17.92 -1.18 17.92
CA ASP A 157 18.96 -1.01 16.91
C ASP A 157 18.50 -0.06 15.81
N PHE A 158 17.24 -0.20 15.35
CA PHE A 158 16.64 0.65 14.31
C PHE A 158 16.43 2.08 14.82
N GLY A 159 15.94 2.23 16.06
CA GLY A 159 15.84 3.54 16.72
C GLY A 159 17.18 4.25 16.83
N ALA A 160 18.24 3.52 17.22
CA ALA A 160 19.60 4.06 17.29
C ALA A 160 20.13 4.47 15.90
N PHE A 161 19.88 3.65 14.87
CA PHE A 161 20.25 3.95 13.50
C PHE A 161 19.59 5.26 13.00
N LEU A 162 18.28 5.41 13.17
CA LEU A 162 17.57 6.62 12.73
C LEU A 162 17.99 7.84 13.54
N ALA A 163 18.17 7.71 14.87
CA ALA A 163 18.64 8.80 15.73
C ALA A 163 20.05 9.29 15.34
N SER A 164 20.93 8.39 14.89
CA SER A 164 22.26 8.76 14.41
C SER A 164 22.24 9.56 13.10
N ALA A 165 21.25 9.31 12.25
CA ALA A 165 21.08 10.00 10.97
C ALA A 165 20.29 11.31 11.11
N ASN A 166 19.36 11.38 12.08
CA ASN A 166 18.48 12.54 12.26
C ASN A 166 18.27 12.84 13.76
N PRO A 167 18.81 13.96 14.27
CA PRO A 167 18.68 14.32 15.68
C PRO A 167 17.23 14.68 16.09
N ASN A 168 16.31 14.85 15.13
CA ASN A 168 14.89 15.07 15.40
C ASN A 168 14.09 13.76 15.58
N LEU A 169 14.76 12.61 15.53
CA LEU A 169 14.18 11.28 15.75
C LEU A 169 14.74 10.68 17.05
N PRO A 170 14.12 10.91 18.22
CA PRO A 170 14.59 10.33 19.48
C PRO A 170 14.55 8.81 19.39
N LYS A 171 15.66 8.16 19.75
CA LYS A 171 15.83 6.70 19.67
C LYS A 171 14.65 5.93 20.26
N ASP A 172 14.25 6.26 21.49
CA ASP A 172 13.24 5.50 22.23
C ASP A 172 11.82 5.70 21.64
N ALA A 173 11.52 6.91 21.13
CA ALA A 173 10.26 7.18 20.45
C ALA A 173 10.14 6.36 19.14
N VAL A 174 11.21 6.29 18.36
CA VAL A 174 11.26 5.45 17.16
C VAL A 174 11.13 3.97 17.52
N ALA A 175 11.87 3.52 18.55
CA ALA A 175 11.82 2.13 18.98
C ALA A 175 10.40 1.70 19.41
N GLU A 176 9.65 2.55 20.12
CA GLU A 176 8.28 2.24 20.53
C GLU A 176 7.30 2.18 19.35
N LEU A 177 7.44 3.09 18.36
CA LEU A 177 6.65 3.02 17.11
C LEU A 177 6.93 1.72 16.34
N VAL A 178 8.20 1.35 16.20
CA VAL A 178 8.58 0.10 15.52
C VAL A 178 8.13 -1.13 16.30
N LYS A 179 8.18 -1.09 17.63
CA LYS A 179 7.67 -2.16 18.49
C LYS A 179 6.16 -2.37 18.28
N THR A 180 5.39 -1.30 18.23
CA THR A 180 3.95 -1.39 17.93
C THR A 180 3.72 -1.98 16.53
N HIS A 181 4.52 -1.59 15.52
CA HIS A 181 4.47 -2.21 14.19
C HIS A 181 4.70 -3.73 14.24
N VAL A 182 5.73 -4.17 14.97
CA VAL A 182 6.05 -5.60 15.14
C VAL A 182 4.88 -6.35 15.79
N LEU A 183 4.27 -5.78 16.84
CA LEU A 183 3.16 -6.41 17.55
C LEU A 183 1.90 -6.48 16.67
N THR A 184 1.59 -5.44 15.92
CA THR A 184 0.44 -5.45 15.00
C THR A 184 0.62 -6.46 13.86
N LEU A 185 1.84 -6.63 13.32
CA LEU A 185 2.12 -7.68 12.34
C LEU A 185 2.02 -9.08 12.98
N LYS A 186 2.48 -9.24 14.21
CA LYS A 186 2.31 -10.51 14.95
C LYS A 186 0.84 -10.90 15.06
N ASP A 187 -0.06 -9.96 15.36
CA ASP A 187 -1.50 -10.21 15.43
C ASP A 187 -2.08 -10.67 14.08
N VAL A 188 -1.57 -10.13 12.97
CA VAL A 188 -1.92 -10.59 11.62
C VAL A 188 -1.52 -12.05 11.43
N ILE A 189 -0.26 -12.40 11.75
CA ILE A 189 0.27 -13.76 11.59
C ILE A 189 -0.50 -14.76 12.46
N ASP A 190 -0.80 -14.41 13.71
CA ASP A 190 -1.55 -15.25 14.63
C ASP A 190 -2.98 -15.52 14.13
N ALA A 191 -3.67 -14.50 13.63
CA ALA A 191 -5.01 -14.65 13.05
C ALA A 191 -4.99 -15.50 11.78
N GLN A 192 -3.98 -15.32 10.91
CA GLN A 192 -3.79 -16.13 9.71
C GLN A 192 -3.54 -17.61 10.07
N ALA A 193 -2.72 -17.87 11.08
CA ALA A 193 -2.41 -19.23 11.54
C ALA A 193 -3.61 -19.93 12.18
N ALA A 194 -4.48 -19.14 12.85
CA ALA A 194 -5.74 -19.64 13.40
C ALA A 194 -6.80 -19.91 12.30
N GLY A 195 -6.57 -19.48 11.07
CA GLY A 195 -7.56 -19.56 9.99
C GLY A 195 -8.70 -18.53 10.11
N ASP A 196 -8.60 -17.60 11.07
CA ASP A 196 -9.59 -16.53 11.28
C ASP A 196 -9.34 -15.41 10.26
N GLN A 197 -9.93 -15.58 9.07
CA GLN A 197 -9.75 -14.63 7.98
C GLN A 197 -10.31 -13.25 8.31
N ALA A 198 -11.44 -13.15 9.02
CA ALA A 198 -12.03 -11.87 9.40
C ALA A 198 -11.10 -11.08 10.32
N LYS A 199 -10.57 -11.75 11.36
CA LYS A 199 -9.57 -11.15 12.25
C LYS A 199 -8.26 -10.82 11.53
N ALA A 200 -7.80 -11.66 10.60
CA ALA A 200 -6.57 -11.42 9.83
C ALA A 200 -6.68 -10.15 8.98
N PHE A 201 -7.80 -9.91 8.29
CA PHE A 201 -8.00 -8.68 7.52
C PHE A 201 -8.18 -7.45 8.42
N THR A 202 -8.91 -7.57 9.54
CA THR A 202 -9.03 -6.47 10.53
C THR A 202 -7.66 -6.10 11.10
N ALA A 203 -6.86 -7.09 11.53
CA ALA A 203 -5.50 -6.86 12.02
C ALA A 203 -4.58 -6.26 10.94
N THR A 204 -4.71 -6.71 9.68
CA THR A 204 -3.95 -6.13 8.55
C THR A 204 -4.28 -4.65 8.36
N ARG A 205 -5.56 -4.26 8.42
CA ARG A 205 -5.98 -2.85 8.34
C ARG A 205 -5.45 -2.02 9.52
N THR A 206 -5.45 -2.59 10.73
CA THR A 206 -4.87 -1.94 11.91
C THR A 206 -3.35 -1.73 11.75
N ALA A 207 -2.62 -2.77 11.32
CA ALA A 207 -1.19 -2.69 11.06
C ALA A 207 -0.87 -1.70 9.93
N TYR A 208 -1.71 -1.65 8.89
CA TYR A 208 -1.60 -0.70 7.79
C TYR A 208 -1.77 0.75 8.26
N ALA A 209 -2.81 1.03 9.02
CA ALA A 209 -3.04 2.37 9.58
C ALA A 209 -1.89 2.82 10.49
N HIS A 210 -1.29 1.89 11.25
CA HIS A 210 -0.13 2.19 12.10
C HIS A 210 1.09 2.64 11.28
N MET A 211 1.25 2.21 10.03
CA MET A 211 2.36 2.66 9.18
C MET A 211 2.34 4.17 8.95
N GLY A 212 1.16 4.80 8.89
CA GLY A 212 1.03 6.25 8.86
C GLY A 212 1.58 6.92 10.13
N MET A 213 1.39 6.29 11.29
CA MET A 213 1.93 6.80 12.56
C MET A 213 3.47 6.74 12.63
N ILE A 214 4.11 5.91 11.80
CA ILE A 214 5.56 5.87 11.62
C ILE A 214 6.01 6.86 10.54
N ALA A 215 5.34 6.87 9.39
CA ALA A 215 5.70 7.68 8.23
C ALA A 215 5.62 9.19 8.53
N ASP A 216 4.58 9.62 9.25
CA ASP A 216 4.32 11.03 9.51
C ASP A 216 5.41 11.71 10.37
N PRO A 217 5.79 11.18 11.54
CA PRO A 217 6.90 11.77 12.32
C PRO A 217 8.26 11.63 11.61
N LEU A 218 8.46 10.56 10.82
CA LEU A 218 9.67 10.41 10.01
C LEU A 218 9.76 11.51 8.95
N ALA A 219 8.68 11.77 8.22
CA ALA A 219 8.62 12.86 7.26
C ALA A 219 8.85 14.22 7.93
N GLY A 220 8.21 14.48 9.07
CA GLY A 220 8.37 15.72 9.83
C GLY A 220 9.81 15.96 10.29
N ALA A 221 10.47 14.92 10.80
CA ALA A 221 11.87 15.00 11.21
C ALA A 221 12.82 15.25 10.03
N ILE A 222 12.58 14.64 8.88
CA ILE A 222 13.36 14.87 7.65
C ILE A 222 13.21 16.32 7.17
N VAL A 223 11.97 16.82 7.10
CA VAL A 223 11.70 18.22 6.70
C VAL A 223 12.37 19.20 7.66
N LYS A 224 12.31 18.94 8.95
CA LYS A 224 12.97 19.79 9.96
C LYS A 224 14.50 19.79 9.83
N GLN A 225 15.10 18.69 9.39
CA GLN A 225 16.54 18.60 9.17
C GLN A 225 16.97 19.23 7.83
N PHE A 226 16.12 19.16 6.79
CA PHE A 226 16.43 19.61 5.44
C PHE A 226 15.32 20.53 4.87
N PRO A 227 15.06 21.70 5.51
CA PRO A 227 13.94 22.58 5.12
C PRO A 227 14.07 23.12 3.68
N ASP A 228 15.28 23.40 3.24
CA ASP A 228 15.53 23.89 1.87
C ASP A 228 15.30 22.81 0.82
N LYS A 229 15.53 21.55 1.16
CA LYS A 229 15.29 20.41 0.25
C LYS A 229 13.81 20.07 0.16
N PHE A 230 13.07 20.25 1.23
CA PHE A 230 11.65 19.90 1.35
C PHE A 230 10.80 21.11 1.83
N PRO A 231 10.69 22.17 1.01
CA PRO A 231 9.87 23.31 1.38
C PRO A 231 8.40 22.93 1.60
N GLY A 232 7.76 23.60 2.55
CA GLY A 232 6.37 23.37 2.97
C GLY A 232 6.28 22.69 4.35
N SER A 233 5.07 22.22 4.69
CA SER A 233 4.80 21.56 5.97
C SER A 233 4.23 20.17 5.76
N THR A 234 4.75 19.19 6.50
CA THR A 234 4.15 17.85 6.58
C THR A 234 2.92 17.83 7.47
N MET A 235 2.74 18.84 8.32
CA MET A 235 1.65 18.91 9.31
C MET A 235 0.46 19.73 8.83
N SER A 236 0.51 20.36 7.63
CA SER A 236 -0.66 21.06 7.08
C SER A 236 -1.82 20.09 6.82
N ALA A 237 -3.05 20.59 6.98
CA ALA A 237 -4.25 19.80 6.67
C ALA A 237 -4.25 19.32 5.19
N ALA A 238 -3.69 20.12 4.27
CA ALA A 238 -3.52 19.76 2.86
C ALA A 238 -2.58 18.56 2.67
N ALA A 239 -1.43 18.52 3.36
CA ALA A 239 -0.52 17.37 3.35
C ALA A 239 -1.17 16.14 3.97
N GLY A 240 -1.95 16.31 5.04
CA GLY A 240 -2.75 15.27 5.67
C GLY A 240 -3.76 14.65 4.71
N LEU A 241 -4.53 15.48 4.00
CA LEU A 241 -5.51 15.02 3.00
C LEU A 241 -4.84 14.17 1.90
N ARG A 242 -3.72 14.66 1.33
CA ARG A 242 -2.97 13.93 0.30
C ARG A 242 -2.53 12.56 0.78
N SER A 243 -1.95 12.46 1.98
CA SER A 243 -1.51 11.20 2.57
C SER A 243 -2.69 10.26 2.85
N THR A 244 -3.80 10.78 3.38
CA THR A 244 -5.02 10.00 3.66
C THR A 244 -5.58 9.38 2.39
N LEU A 245 -5.70 10.14 1.31
CA LEU A 245 -6.20 9.64 0.02
C LEU A 245 -5.23 8.62 -0.59
N THR A 246 -3.91 8.88 -0.52
CA THR A 246 -2.89 7.93 -0.99
C THR A 246 -3.02 6.58 -0.29
N MET A 247 -3.12 6.57 1.04
CA MET A 247 -3.28 5.34 1.81
C MET A 247 -4.62 4.66 1.53
N ALA A 248 -5.73 5.40 1.52
CA ALA A 248 -7.05 4.83 1.30
C ALA A 248 -7.17 4.13 -0.07
N PHE A 249 -6.62 4.72 -1.12
CA PHE A 249 -6.65 4.15 -2.47
C PHE A 249 -5.65 3.02 -2.67
N GLN A 250 -4.49 3.07 -2.01
CA GLN A 250 -3.56 1.93 -1.99
C GLN A 250 -4.20 0.71 -1.33
N GLU A 251 -4.80 0.88 -0.13
CA GLU A 251 -5.51 -0.17 0.59
C GLU A 251 -6.64 -0.75 -0.25
N HIS A 252 -7.45 0.11 -0.90
CA HIS A 252 -8.53 -0.29 -1.82
C HIS A 252 -8.05 -1.29 -2.87
N THR A 253 -6.98 -0.95 -3.57
CA THR A 253 -6.45 -1.78 -4.67
C THR A 253 -5.92 -3.12 -4.17
N TYR A 254 -5.22 -3.12 -3.03
CA TYR A 254 -4.75 -4.36 -2.41
C TYR A 254 -5.89 -5.25 -1.93
N LEU A 255 -6.91 -4.69 -1.29
CA LEU A 255 -8.08 -5.46 -0.83
C LEU A 255 -8.88 -6.02 -2.00
N ALA A 256 -9.05 -5.25 -3.10
CA ALA A 256 -9.68 -5.73 -4.32
C ALA A 256 -8.91 -6.91 -4.92
N ALA A 257 -7.57 -6.82 -5.02
CA ALA A 257 -6.74 -7.91 -5.51
C ALA A 257 -6.77 -9.14 -4.58
N ARG A 258 -6.87 -8.95 -3.26
CA ARG A 258 -7.04 -10.07 -2.30
C ARG A 258 -8.39 -10.74 -2.48
N ALA A 259 -9.46 -9.99 -2.65
CA ALA A 259 -10.81 -10.52 -2.86
C ALA A 259 -10.90 -11.32 -4.18
N THR A 260 -10.45 -10.73 -5.31
CA THR A 260 -10.48 -11.40 -6.62
C THR A 260 -9.60 -12.66 -6.65
N GLY A 261 -8.41 -12.60 -6.07
CA GLY A 261 -7.50 -13.76 -5.98
C GLY A 261 -8.04 -14.87 -5.07
N ALA A 262 -8.77 -14.53 -4.01
CA ALA A 262 -9.42 -15.52 -3.15
C ALA A 262 -10.62 -16.16 -3.88
N ALA A 263 -11.44 -15.37 -4.59
CA ALA A 263 -12.55 -15.86 -5.39
C ALA A 263 -12.09 -16.83 -6.49
N LEU A 264 -11.10 -16.44 -7.30
CA LEU A 264 -10.53 -17.28 -8.36
C LEU A 264 -9.85 -18.54 -7.81
N GLY A 265 -9.33 -18.48 -6.59
CA GLY A 265 -8.73 -19.63 -5.90
C GLY A 265 -9.72 -20.50 -5.14
N GLY A 266 -11.04 -20.24 -5.19
CA GLY A 266 -12.07 -21.01 -4.45
C GLY A 266 -11.93 -20.92 -2.92
N ARG A 267 -11.40 -19.82 -2.39
CA ARG A 267 -11.13 -19.63 -0.97
C ARG A 267 -12.22 -18.76 -0.33
N ASP A 268 -13.44 -19.29 -0.24
CA ASP A 268 -14.63 -18.57 0.21
C ASP A 268 -14.48 -17.80 1.54
N PRO A 269 -13.89 -18.35 2.62
CA PRO A 269 -13.71 -17.60 3.85
C PRO A 269 -12.78 -16.38 3.68
N GLU A 270 -11.67 -16.53 2.90
CA GLU A 270 -10.73 -15.46 2.59
C GLU A 270 -11.42 -14.40 1.70
N PHE A 271 -12.20 -14.84 0.70
CA PHE A 271 -12.97 -13.94 -0.17
C PHE A 271 -13.95 -13.08 0.62
N LYS A 272 -14.79 -13.70 1.48
CA LYS A 272 -15.77 -12.98 2.31
C LYS A 272 -15.10 -11.95 3.22
N ALA A 273 -13.98 -12.31 3.84
CA ALA A 273 -13.26 -11.41 4.73
C ALA A 273 -12.58 -10.26 3.95
N ALA A 274 -11.98 -10.54 2.80
CA ALA A 274 -11.38 -9.52 1.94
C ALA A 274 -12.43 -8.56 1.38
N ALA A 275 -13.59 -9.07 0.94
CA ALA A 275 -14.70 -8.26 0.44
C ALA A 275 -15.29 -7.37 1.54
N ALA A 276 -15.44 -7.88 2.76
CA ALA A 276 -15.88 -7.08 3.91
C ALA A 276 -14.89 -5.96 4.26
N ALA A 277 -13.58 -6.26 4.22
CA ALA A 277 -12.55 -5.26 4.44
C ALA A 277 -12.53 -4.20 3.33
N LEU A 278 -12.75 -4.60 2.07
CA LEU A 278 -12.85 -3.71 0.91
C LEU A 278 -14.07 -2.79 1.03
N ASP A 279 -15.22 -3.31 1.47
CA ASP A 279 -16.42 -2.48 1.71
C ASP A 279 -16.18 -1.49 2.86
N ALA A 280 -15.55 -1.92 3.95
CA ALA A 280 -15.19 -1.05 5.06
C ALA A 280 -14.23 0.08 4.62
N ASN A 281 -13.24 -0.21 3.76
CA ASN A 281 -12.40 0.81 3.15
C ASN A 281 -13.23 1.79 2.31
N GLY A 282 -14.19 1.30 1.51
CA GLY A 282 -15.13 2.16 0.76
C GLY A 282 -15.96 3.07 1.66
N VAL A 283 -16.42 2.56 2.81
CA VAL A 283 -17.11 3.37 3.83
C VAL A 283 -16.19 4.45 4.39
N ASP A 284 -14.92 4.15 4.68
CA ASP A 284 -13.97 5.12 5.22
C ASP A 284 -13.64 6.21 4.18
N ILE A 285 -13.49 5.85 2.88
CA ILE A 285 -13.35 6.82 1.79
C ILE A 285 -14.61 7.72 1.71
N SER A 286 -15.82 7.14 1.80
CA SER A 286 -17.06 7.91 1.76
C SER A 286 -17.17 8.90 2.92
N LYS A 287 -16.74 8.52 4.13
CA LYS A 287 -16.66 9.42 5.29
C LYS A 287 -15.66 10.55 5.07
N ALA A 288 -14.51 10.26 4.44
CA ALA A 288 -13.54 11.30 4.08
C ALA A 288 -14.15 12.31 3.09
N ILE A 289 -14.91 11.85 2.09
CA ILE A 289 -15.68 12.73 1.19
C ILE A 289 -16.72 13.53 1.98
N GLY A 290 -17.47 12.88 2.88
CA GLY A 290 -18.48 13.54 3.72
C GLY A 290 -17.91 14.62 4.63
N SER A 291 -16.70 14.44 5.16
CA SER A 291 -16.02 15.44 6.01
C SER A 291 -15.70 16.77 5.27
N VAL A 292 -15.54 16.70 3.95
CA VAL A 292 -15.25 17.85 3.10
C VAL A 292 -16.53 18.45 2.50
N TYR A 293 -17.39 17.60 1.92
CA TYR A 293 -18.55 17.99 1.10
C TYR A 293 -19.89 17.85 1.81
N GLY A 294 -19.92 17.29 3.01
CA GLY A 294 -21.13 17.07 3.81
C GLY A 294 -21.79 15.70 3.56
N GLN A 295 -22.80 15.40 4.39
CA GLN A 295 -23.46 14.09 4.44
C GLN A 295 -24.11 13.69 3.09
N GLY A 296 -24.75 14.63 2.40
CA GLY A 296 -25.35 14.36 1.08
C GLY A 296 -24.36 13.86 0.03
N ALA A 297 -23.12 14.38 0.04
CA ALA A 297 -22.07 13.90 -0.83
C ALA A 297 -21.58 12.49 -0.42
N GLN A 298 -21.46 12.22 0.87
CA GLN A 298 -21.15 10.89 1.38
C GLN A 298 -22.20 9.85 0.95
N ASP A 299 -23.47 10.18 1.09
CA ASP A 299 -24.59 9.28 0.77
C ASP A 299 -24.69 9.00 -0.73
N ALA A 300 -24.37 9.98 -1.56
CA ALA A 300 -24.31 9.83 -3.01
C ALA A 300 -23.07 9.07 -3.50
N PHE A 301 -21.92 9.27 -2.84
CA PHE A 301 -20.66 8.67 -3.22
C PHE A 301 -20.62 7.15 -2.99
N LEU A 302 -21.07 6.68 -1.82
CA LEU A 302 -20.88 5.28 -1.43
C LEU A 302 -21.59 4.27 -2.36
N PRO A 303 -22.85 4.47 -2.78
CA PRO A 303 -23.49 3.61 -3.77
C PRO A 303 -22.75 3.62 -5.12
N LEU A 304 -22.31 4.81 -5.56
CA LEU A 304 -21.54 4.94 -6.79
C LEU A 304 -20.21 4.18 -6.67
N TRP A 305 -19.50 4.32 -5.56
CA TRP A 305 -18.25 3.61 -5.29
C TRP A 305 -18.44 2.09 -5.30
N ARG A 306 -19.48 1.57 -4.64
CA ARG A 306 -19.80 0.13 -4.61
C ARG A 306 -20.14 -0.42 -6.00
N ARG A 307 -20.73 0.38 -6.88
CA ARG A 307 -21.10 -0.04 -8.25
C ARG A 307 -19.90 -0.52 -9.06
N HIS A 308 -18.75 0.17 -9.00
CA HIS A 308 -17.57 -0.29 -9.75
C HIS A 308 -16.97 -1.57 -9.17
N ILE A 309 -17.04 -1.75 -7.85
CA ILE A 309 -16.64 -3.01 -7.20
C ILE A 309 -17.51 -4.16 -7.73
N GLY A 310 -18.82 -3.93 -7.89
CA GLY A 310 -19.72 -4.90 -8.50
C GLY A 310 -19.30 -5.31 -9.92
N PHE A 311 -18.89 -4.37 -10.75
CA PHE A 311 -18.42 -4.68 -12.10
C PHE A 311 -17.07 -5.44 -12.10
N VAL A 312 -16.20 -5.18 -11.13
CA VAL A 312 -14.97 -5.98 -10.93
C VAL A 312 -15.31 -7.42 -10.53
N VAL A 313 -16.34 -7.61 -9.69
CA VAL A 313 -16.86 -8.96 -9.37
C VAL A 313 -17.40 -9.64 -10.63
N ASP A 314 -18.19 -8.95 -11.45
CA ASP A 314 -18.71 -9.50 -12.71
C ASP A 314 -17.59 -9.91 -13.67
N TYR A 315 -16.54 -9.08 -13.80
CA TYR A 315 -15.35 -9.44 -14.57
C TYR A 315 -14.69 -10.71 -14.02
N THR A 316 -14.48 -10.76 -12.69
CA THR A 316 -13.85 -11.92 -12.01
C THR A 316 -14.66 -13.20 -12.23
N VAL A 317 -16.00 -13.13 -12.15
CA VAL A 317 -16.89 -14.27 -12.43
C VAL A 317 -16.76 -14.69 -13.89
N GLY A 318 -16.77 -13.73 -14.84
CA GLY A 318 -16.57 -14.01 -16.26
C GLY A 318 -15.23 -14.70 -16.56
N VAL A 319 -14.17 -14.32 -15.86
CA VAL A 319 -12.85 -14.98 -15.93
C VAL A 319 -12.93 -16.41 -15.36
N ALA A 320 -13.52 -16.59 -14.18
CA ALA A 320 -13.65 -17.88 -13.51
C ALA A 320 -14.47 -18.89 -14.34
N THR A 321 -15.53 -18.42 -14.99
CA THR A 321 -16.43 -19.25 -15.83
C THR A 321 -16.01 -19.32 -17.28
N LYS A 322 -14.92 -18.64 -17.68
CA LYS A 322 -14.46 -18.49 -19.08
C LYS A 322 -15.51 -17.89 -20.01
N ASP A 323 -16.41 -17.09 -19.45
CA ASP A 323 -17.47 -16.37 -20.19
C ASP A 323 -16.92 -15.06 -20.74
N GLN A 324 -16.52 -15.05 -22.01
CA GLN A 324 -15.96 -13.89 -22.68
C GLN A 324 -16.96 -12.75 -22.83
N MET A 325 -18.26 -13.07 -23.03
CA MET A 325 -19.30 -12.04 -23.16
C MET A 325 -19.48 -11.30 -21.82
N LYS A 326 -19.49 -12.03 -20.72
CA LYS A 326 -19.56 -11.43 -19.38
C LYS A 326 -18.32 -10.57 -19.08
N GLN A 327 -17.12 -11.04 -19.45
CA GLN A 327 -15.88 -10.25 -19.30
C GLN A 327 -15.96 -8.94 -20.10
N GLN A 328 -16.35 -9.00 -21.37
CA GLN A 328 -16.47 -7.82 -22.24
C GLN A 328 -17.51 -6.84 -21.71
N LYS A 329 -18.68 -7.34 -21.28
CA LYS A 329 -19.71 -6.49 -20.69
C LYS A 329 -19.22 -5.80 -19.42
N ALA A 330 -18.58 -6.51 -18.51
CA ALA A 330 -18.04 -5.93 -17.28
C ALA A 330 -17.00 -4.82 -17.55
N VAL A 331 -16.14 -5.00 -18.56
CA VAL A 331 -15.19 -3.96 -19.00
C VAL A 331 -15.92 -2.75 -19.58
N GLN A 332 -16.96 -2.96 -20.39
CA GLN A 332 -17.78 -1.86 -20.92
C GLN A 332 -18.49 -1.09 -19.80
N ASP A 333 -19.07 -1.80 -18.83
CA ASP A 333 -19.73 -1.21 -17.66
C ASP A 333 -18.74 -0.40 -16.81
N LEU A 334 -17.51 -0.91 -16.60
CA LEU A 334 -16.43 -0.19 -15.91
C LEU A 334 -15.99 1.07 -16.67
N VAL A 335 -15.89 1.02 -18.00
CA VAL A 335 -15.56 2.20 -18.82
C VAL A 335 -16.72 3.21 -18.77
N GLY A 336 -17.97 2.76 -18.83
CA GLY A 336 -19.15 3.63 -18.63
C GLY A 336 -19.13 4.28 -17.23
N TYR A 337 -18.83 3.49 -16.20
CA TYR A 337 -18.68 3.99 -14.84
C TYR A 337 -17.64 5.12 -14.72
N SER A 338 -16.51 5.03 -15.44
CA SER A 338 -15.51 6.09 -15.38
C SER A 338 -16.07 7.46 -15.80
N GLN A 339 -16.99 7.49 -16.78
CA GLN A 339 -17.67 8.71 -17.21
C GLN A 339 -18.65 9.23 -16.15
N ASP A 340 -19.42 8.33 -15.52
CA ASP A 340 -20.35 8.68 -14.45
C ASP A 340 -19.61 9.22 -13.23
N PHE A 341 -18.50 8.57 -12.85
CA PHE A 341 -17.67 9.01 -11.72
C PHE A 341 -17.00 10.36 -11.99
N GLY A 342 -16.49 10.55 -13.22
CA GLY A 342 -15.96 11.85 -13.67
C GLY A 342 -17.00 12.96 -13.61
N ALA A 343 -18.24 12.69 -14.07
CA ALA A 343 -19.34 13.63 -13.98
C ALA A 343 -19.72 13.94 -12.52
N PHE A 344 -19.77 12.94 -11.66
CA PHE A 344 -20.06 13.11 -10.23
C PHE A 344 -19.02 14.02 -9.55
N LEU A 345 -17.72 13.76 -9.73
CA LEU A 345 -16.69 14.60 -9.13
C LEU A 345 -16.65 16.01 -9.72
N ALA A 346 -16.84 16.16 -11.04
CA ALA A 346 -16.90 17.48 -11.69
C ALA A 346 -18.08 18.32 -11.20
N SER A 347 -19.21 17.70 -10.87
CA SER A 347 -20.37 18.40 -10.31
C SER A 347 -20.11 18.93 -8.89
N ALA A 348 -19.25 18.22 -8.12
CA ALA A 348 -18.91 18.60 -6.76
C ALA A 348 -17.72 19.57 -6.67
N ASN A 349 -16.80 19.50 -7.64
CA ASN A 349 -15.57 20.28 -7.63
C ASN A 349 -15.20 20.81 -9.03
N PRO A 350 -15.26 22.14 -9.26
CA PRO A 350 -14.95 22.74 -10.56
C PRO A 350 -13.47 22.61 -10.98
N ASN A 351 -12.58 22.26 -10.03
CA ASN A 351 -11.16 21.99 -10.31
C ASN A 351 -10.89 20.56 -10.80
N LEU A 352 -11.94 19.72 -10.94
CA LEU A 352 -11.87 18.35 -11.42
C LEU A 352 -12.61 18.23 -12.77
N PRO A 353 -11.94 18.47 -13.92
CA PRO A 353 -12.57 18.32 -15.22
C PRO A 353 -13.04 16.88 -15.43
N LYS A 354 -14.28 16.68 -15.85
CA LYS A 354 -14.93 15.37 -16.03
C LYS A 354 -14.06 14.37 -16.78
N ASP A 355 -13.56 14.78 -17.95
CA ASP A 355 -12.84 13.87 -18.85
C ASP A 355 -11.46 13.48 -18.31
N VAL A 356 -10.80 14.40 -17.55
CA VAL A 356 -9.54 14.10 -16.88
C VAL A 356 -9.75 13.03 -15.79
N VAL A 357 -10.77 13.22 -14.95
CA VAL A 357 -11.12 12.23 -13.90
C VAL A 357 -11.52 10.90 -14.53
N ALA A 358 -12.37 10.92 -15.56
CA ALA A 358 -12.79 9.72 -16.26
C ALA A 358 -11.60 8.96 -16.89
N GLY A 359 -10.63 9.69 -17.44
CA GLY A 359 -9.37 9.12 -17.95
C GLY A 359 -8.59 8.39 -16.85
N LEU A 360 -8.34 9.04 -15.72
CA LEU A 360 -7.62 8.45 -14.59
C LEU A 360 -8.31 7.20 -14.02
N VAL A 361 -9.65 7.24 -13.89
CA VAL A 361 -10.42 6.09 -13.42
C VAL A 361 -10.40 4.94 -14.44
N LYS A 362 -10.50 5.25 -15.73
CA LYS A 362 -10.35 4.24 -16.80
C LYS A 362 -8.97 3.58 -16.75
N ASP A 363 -7.90 4.36 -16.57
CA ASP A 363 -6.54 3.82 -16.48
C ASP A 363 -6.38 2.94 -15.23
N HIS A 364 -7.00 3.33 -14.10
CA HIS A 364 -7.03 2.46 -12.91
C HIS A 364 -7.69 1.09 -13.21
N ILE A 365 -8.82 1.08 -13.90
CA ILE A 365 -9.50 -0.14 -14.33
C ILE A 365 -8.59 -1.00 -15.20
N LEU A 366 -7.92 -0.38 -16.16
CA LEU A 366 -7.01 -1.06 -17.08
C LEU A 366 -5.75 -1.60 -16.39
N THR A 367 -5.31 -1.01 -15.27
CA THR A 367 -4.18 -1.53 -14.48
C THR A 367 -4.57 -2.68 -13.55
N LEU A 368 -5.83 -2.73 -13.07
CA LEU A 368 -6.32 -3.82 -12.22
C LEU A 368 -6.65 -5.10 -13.02
N LYS A 369 -7.18 -4.96 -14.23
CA LYS A 369 -7.52 -6.10 -15.09
C LYS A 369 -6.37 -7.11 -15.26
N PRO A 370 -5.12 -6.73 -15.59
CA PRO A 370 -3.99 -7.67 -15.69
C PRO A 370 -3.67 -8.41 -14.40
N VAL A 371 -3.99 -7.83 -13.22
CA VAL A 371 -3.85 -8.53 -11.93
C VAL A 371 -4.80 -9.73 -11.88
N ILE A 372 -6.08 -9.52 -12.22
CA ILE A 372 -7.11 -10.58 -12.22
C ILE A 372 -6.78 -11.66 -13.27
N ASP A 373 -6.34 -11.26 -14.46
CA ASP A 373 -5.94 -12.19 -15.52
C ASP A 373 -4.74 -13.05 -15.09
N ALA A 374 -3.73 -12.46 -14.45
CA ALA A 374 -2.58 -13.18 -13.92
C ALA A 374 -2.95 -14.11 -12.75
N GLN A 375 -3.90 -13.70 -11.88
CA GLN A 375 -4.44 -14.55 -10.82
C GLN A 375 -5.12 -15.80 -11.40
N SER A 376 -5.93 -15.63 -12.42
CA SER A 376 -6.60 -16.75 -13.10
C SER A 376 -5.62 -17.68 -13.80
N ALA A 377 -4.54 -17.14 -14.36
CA ALA A 377 -3.48 -17.92 -14.99
C ALA A 377 -2.54 -18.60 -13.96
N GLY A 378 -2.65 -18.29 -12.67
CA GLY A 378 -1.73 -18.78 -11.64
C GLY A 378 -0.32 -18.17 -11.69
N ASP A 379 -0.12 -17.11 -12.50
CA ASP A 379 1.17 -16.41 -12.66
C ASP A 379 1.41 -15.46 -11.49
N GLN A 380 1.84 -16.00 -10.37
CA GLN A 380 2.02 -15.24 -9.13
C GLN A 380 3.07 -14.11 -9.24
N PRO A 381 4.23 -14.28 -9.89
CA PRO A 381 5.16 -13.18 -10.13
C PRO A 381 4.49 -12.00 -10.86
N LYS A 382 3.72 -12.27 -11.91
CA LYS A 382 3.00 -11.25 -12.67
C LYS A 382 1.90 -10.59 -11.84
N VAL A 383 1.19 -11.35 -10.99
CA VAL A 383 0.20 -10.79 -10.05
C VAL A 383 0.81 -9.65 -9.24
N TYR A 384 1.94 -9.90 -8.56
CA TYR A 384 2.54 -8.88 -7.69
C TYR A 384 3.20 -7.73 -8.47
N THR A 385 3.78 -8.01 -9.65
CA THR A 385 4.30 -6.94 -10.54
C THR A 385 3.17 -6.01 -10.98
N MET A 386 2.06 -6.56 -11.47
CA MET A 386 0.91 -5.76 -11.91
C MET A 386 0.22 -5.07 -10.74
N LEU A 387 0.11 -5.72 -9.57
CA LEU A 387 -0.48 -5.12 -8.38
C LEU A 387 0.31 -3.89 -7.90
N ARG A 388 1.64 -3.98 -7.84
CA ARG A 388 2.49 -2.82 -7.50
C ARG A 388 2.34 -1.69 -8.51
N SER A 389 2.21 -2.00 -9.79
CA SER A 389 1.93 -1.00 -10.83
C SER A 389 0.55 -0.36 -10.64
N ALA A 390 -0.50 -1.17 -10.38
CA ALA A 390 -1.85 -0.68 -10.16
C ALA A 390 -1.95 0.22 -8.91
N THR A 391 -1.30 -0.15 -7.80
CA THR A 391 -1.26 0.68 -6.59
C THR A 391 -0.46 1.96 -6.80
N GLY A 392 0.63 1.92 -7.55
CA GLY A 392 1.39 3.13 -7.93
C GLY A 392 0.54 4.11 -8.74
N HIS A 393 -0.31 3.61 -9.64
CA HIS A 393 -1.24 4.43 -10.42
C HIS A 393 -2.26 5.17 -9.53
N MET A 394 -2.66 4.60 -8.38
CA MET A 394 -3.61 5.25 -7.47
C MET A 394 -3.11 6.60 -6.94
N ARG A 395 -1.81 6.83 -6.87
CA ARG A 395 -1.26 8.15 -6.51
C ARG A 395 -1.56 9.20 -7.58
N MET A 396 -1.61 8.80 -8.86
CA MET A 396 -1.98 9.70 -9.95
C MET A 396 -3.45 10.16 -9.86
N ILE A 397 -4.29 9.44 -9.10
CA ILE A 397 -5.66 9.84 -8.77
C ILE A 397 -5.69 10.63 -7.46
N ALA A 398 -5.01 10.15 -6.42
CA ALA A 398 -5.02 10.75 -5.09
C ALA A 398 -4.45 12.18 -5.08
N ASP A 399 -3.32 12.39 -5.76
CA ASP A 399 -2.62 13.67 -5.75
C ASP A 399 -3.44 14.82 -6.38
N PRO A 400 -3.97 14.71 -7.63
CA PRO A 400 -4.79 15.77 -8.20
C PRO A 400 -6.14 15.94 -7.48
N LEU A 401 -6.71 14.84 -6.94
CA LEU A 401 -7.94 14.95 -6.14
C LEU A 401 -7.70 15.75 -4.86
N ALA A 402 -6.62 15.48 -4.14
CA ALA A 402 -6.25 16.24 -2.94
C ALA A 402 -6.07 17.74 -3.27
N GLU A 403 -5.31 18.06 -4.32
CA GLU A 403 -5.05 19.44 -4.72
C GLU A 403 -6.31 20.16 -5.16
N ALA A 404 -7.19 19.51 -5.92
CA ALA A 404 -8.47 20.10 -6.33
C ALA A 404 -9.38 20.42 -5.14
N ILE A 405 -9.41 19.53 -4.14
CA ILE A 405 -10.16 19.75 -2.88
C ILE A 405 -9.58 20.93 -2.11
N VAL A 406 -8.25 21.00 -1.97
CA VAL A 406 -7.57 22.10 -1.28
C VAL A 406 -7.85 23.44 -1.96
N LYS A 407 -7.79 23.48 -3.29
CA LYS A 407 -8.12 24.70 -4.07
C LYS A 407 -9.57 25.15 -3.91
N GLN A 408 -10.51 24.21 -3.77
CA GLN A 408 -11.92 24.55 -3.56
C GLN A 408 -12.21 25.04 -2.15
N PHE A 409 -11.50 24.55 -1.15
CA PHE A 409 -11.72 24.84 0.27
C PHE A 409 -10.44 25.35 0.97
N PRO A 410 -9.78 26.40 0.48
CA PRO A 410 -8.50 26.84 1.03
C PRO A 410 -8.58 27.20 2.52
N GLN A 411 -9.74 27.65 3.00
CA GLN A 411 -9.97 27.96 4.41
C GLN A 411 -10.02 26.73 5.33
N LYS A 412 -10.30 25.52 4.78
CA LYS A 412 -10.26 24.26 5.55
C LYS A 412 -8.86 23.65 5.60
N PHE A 413 -8.01 24.00 4.63
CA PHE A 413 -6.71 23.36 4.41
C PHE A 413 -5.54 24.34 4.48
N GLY A 414 -5.79 25.61 4.73
CA GLY A 414 -4.77 26.61 5.03
C GLY A 414 -4.02 26.31 6.31
N ALA A 415 -2.80 26.85 6.43
CA ALA A 415 -1.97 26.70 7.62
C ALA A 415 -2.58 27.42 8.82
#